data_f4192170350bfbe79f33e9cd0a5c8c06
#
_entry.id   f4192170350bfbe79f33e9cd0a5c8c06
#
_cell.length_a   1.000
_cell.length_b   1.000
_cell.length_c   1.000
_cell.angle_alpha   90.00
_cell.angle_beta   90.00
_cell.angle_gamma   90.00
#
_symmetry.space_group_name_H-M   'P 1'
#
loop_
_entity.id
_entity.type
_entity.pdbx_description
1 polymer ?
#
loop_
_entity_poly.entity_id
_entity_poly.type
_entity_poly.pdbx_seq_one_letter_code
_entity_poly.pdbx_strand_id
1 'polypeptide(L)'
;MASSEKIIANETGILDYIPQKPPMVMVGKLIRVEGQQTLTSFIISEDNLFCEGGIFIEAGLIENIAQTAAAGAGYRSLLKNEPAPPGFIGGIKNLVIHSLPIAGDLLVTEVVFEHEVFDATVVSGKSSVDDKLVAECEMKIFLSK
;
A
#
# COMPACT_ATOMS: atom_id res chain seq x y z
N MET A 1 5.83 15.60 -16.86
CA MET A 1 5.72 15.50 -16.33
C MET A 1 5.19 15.79 -15.18
N ALA A 2 4.64 15.48 -14.77
CA ALA A 2 3.92 15.63 -13.56
C ALA A 2 4.74 15.62 -12.35
N SER A 3 5.86 16.06 -12.51
CA SER A 3 6.81 16.13 -11.42
C SER A 3 6.43 17.15 -10.36
N SER A 4 5.39 17.94 -10.63
CA SER A 4 4.96 18.95 -9.68
C SER A 4 3.96 18.43 -8.65
N GLU A 5 3.58 17.17 -8.70
CA GLU A 5 2.65 16.64 -7.74
C GLU A 5 3.28 16.61 -6.35
N LYS A 6 2.64 17.26 -5.38
CA LYS A 6 3.15 17.26 -4.02
C LYS A 6 2.82 15.94 -3.36
N ILE A 7 3.83 15.31 -2.76
CA ILE A 7 3.60 14.12 -1.96
C ILE A 7 3.06 14.52 -0.59
N ILE A 8 2.22 13.66 -0.01
CA ILE A 8 1.70 13.88 1.32
C ILE A 8 2.76 13.56 2.37
N ALA A 9 3.47 12.46 2.20
CA ALA A 9 4.49 12.04 3.15
C ALA A 9 5.62 11.29 2.46
N ASN A 10 6.84 11.52 2.92
CA ASN A 10 8.02 10.80 2.48
C ASN A 10 8.20 9.52 3.32
N GLU A 11 9.31 8.82 3.11
CA GLU A 11 9.58 7.54 3.76
C GLU A 11 9.62 7.61 5.29
N THR A 12 9.90 8.75 5.85
CA THR A 12 9.86 8.95 7.30
C THR A 12 8.46 9.32 7.76
N GLY A 13 7.84 10.27 7.08
CA GLY A 13 6.52 10.77 7.46
C GLY A 13 5.40 9.75 7.31
N ILE A 14 5.54 8.81 6.36
CA ILE A 14 4.49 7.82 6.14
C ILE A 14 4.29 6.92 7.36
N LEU A 15 5.32 6.80 8.21
CA LEU A 15 5.23 5.97 9.41
C LEU A 15 4.18 6.49 10.41
N ASP A 16 3.77 7.75 10.29
CA ASP A 16 2.71 8.30 11.13
C ASP A 16 1.32 7.82 10.71
N TYR A 17 1.21 7.26 9.51
CA TYR A 17 -0.09 6.88 8.94
C TYR A 17 -0.33 5.37 8.92
N ILE A 18 0.69 4.57 9.23
CA ILE A 18 0.59 3.12 9.20
C ILE A 18 1.00 2.53 10.55
N PRO A 19 0.46 1.35 10.93
CA PRO A 19 0.85 0.72 12.20
C PRO A 19 2.17 -0.03 12.11
N GLN A 20 2.61 -0.39 10.90
CA GLN A 20 3.83 -1.19 10.73
C GLN A 20 5.07 -0.38 11.04
N LYS A 21 6.13 -1.08 11.44
CA LYS A 21 7.45 -0.51 11.74
C LYS A 21 8.50 -1.23 10.92
N PRO A 22 9.65 -0.58 10.64
CA PRO A 22 10.75 -1.29 9.99
C PRO A 22 11.15 -2.52 10.81
N PRO A 23 11.51 -3.64 10.16
CA PRO A 23 11.71 -3.83 8.72
C PRO A 23 10.47 -4.26 7.93
N MET A 24 9.29 -4.25 8.55
CA MET A 24 8.04 -4.72 7.90
C MET A 24 7.41 -3.69 6.98
N VAL A 25 7.93 -2.49 6.91
CA VAL A 25 7.34 -1.42 6.10
C VAL A 25 7.57 -1.68 4.61
N MET A 26 6.48 -1.81 3.85
CA MET A 26 6.51 -2.11 2.41
C MET A 26 5.91 -0.97 1.59
N VAL A 27 5.90 0.25 2.11
CA VAL A 27 5.51 1.45 1.39
C VAL A 27 6.59 2.50 1.59
N GLY A 28 6.75 3.38 0.61
CA GLY A 28 7.75 4.43 0.71
C GLY A 28 7.13 5.79 0.91
N LYS A 29 6.50 6.31 -0.14
CA LYS A 29 5.90 7.65 -0.11
C LYS A 29 4.40 7.57 -0.26
N LEU A 30 3.69 8.36 0.52
CA LEU A 30 2.26 8.56 0.33
C LEU A 30 2.10 9.74 -0.61
N ILE A 31 1.63 9.47 -1.82
CA ILE A 31 1.60 10.47 -2.89
C ILE A 31 0.29 11.24 -2.86
N ARG A 32 -0.84 10.51 -2.78
CA ARG A 32 -2.14 11.14 -2.91
C ARG A 32 -3.20 10.34 -2.18
N VAL A 33 -4.10 11.04 -1.51
CA VAL A 33 -5.34 10.45 -0.99
C VAL A 33 -6.46 11.38 -1.47
N GLU A 34 -7.25 10.91 -2.42
CA GLU A 34 -8.34 11.69 -3.02
C GLU A 34 -9.57 10.81 -3.14
N GLY A 35 -10.70 11.28 -2.58
CA GLY A 35 -11.91 10.49 -2.61
C GLY A 35 -11.65 9.14 -1.96
N GLN A 36 -11.86 8.07 -2.72
CA GLN A 36 -11.63 6.70 -2.24
C GLN A 36 -10.27 6.15 -2.66
N GLN A 37 -9.46 6.96 -3.34
CA GLN A 37 -8.20 6.52 -3.91
C GLN A 37 -7.01 6.87 -3.01
N THR A 38 -6.09 5.93 -2.87
CA THR A 38 -4.80 6.13 -2.21
C THR A 38 -3.70 5.69 -3.16
N LEU A 39 -2.67 6.51 -3.31
CA LEU A 39 -1.56 6.23 -4.21
C LEU A 39 -0.25 6.31 -3.42
N THR A 40 0.56 5.26 -3.52
CA THR A 40 1.88 5.21 -2.88
C THR A 40 2.95 4.83 -3.90
N SER A 41 4.19 5.11 -3.55
CA SER A 41 5.34 4.59 -4.29
C SER A 41 6.32 3.94 -3.31
N PHE A 42 7.09 2.98 -3.81
CA PHE A 42 8.02 2.22 -2.98
C PHE A 42 9.19 1.75 -3.83
N ILE A 43 10.40 2.13 -3.45
CA ILE A 43 11.61 1.63 -4.11
C ILE A 43 12.00 0.35 -3.42
N ILE A 44 12.07 -0.74 -4.19
CA ILE A 44 12.41 -2.05 -3.66
C ILE A 44 13.92 -2.11 -3.41
N SER A 45 14.30 -2.32 -2.16
CA SER A 45 15.69 -2.43 -1.77
C SER A 45 16.13 -3.89 -1.82
N GLU A 46 17.38 -4.12 -2.21
CA GLU A 46 17.93 -5.47 -2.31
C GLU A 46 17.93 -6.20 -0.96
N ASP A 47 18.07 -5.46 0.14
CA ASP A 47 18.07 -6.03 1.48
C ASP A 47 16.68 -6.03 2.14
N ASN A 48 15.62 -5.75 1.36
CA ASN A 48 14.26 -5.79 1.86
C ASN A 48 13.91 -7.21 2.33
N LEU A 49 13.12 -7.27 3.40
CA LEU A 49 12.70 -8.52 4.02
C LEU A 49 12.04 -9.50 3.04
N PHE A 50 11.31 -8.97 2.05
CA PHE A 50 10.61 -9.79 1.05
C PHE A 50 11.34 -9.83 -0.29
N CYS A 51 12.63 -9.47 -0.30
CA CYS A 51 13.44 -9.57 -1.50
C CYS A 51 14.32 -10.81 -1.39
N GLU A 52 14.13 -11.78 -2.28
CA GLU A 52 14.88 -13.04 -2.29
C GLU A 52 15.63 -13.16 -3.60
N GLY A 53 16.95 -13.15 -3.52
CA GLY A 53 17.77 -13.22 -4.73
C GLY A 53 17.51 -12.08 -5.69
N GLY A 54 17.24 -10.89 -5.15
CA GLY A 54 16.94 -9.72 -5.96
C GLY A 54 15.49 -9.63 -6.46
N ILE A 55 14.66 -10.59 -6.12
CA ILE A 55 13.25 -10.63 -6.57
C ILE A 55 12.33 -10.32 -5.39
N PHE A 56 11.43 -9.36 -5.59
CA PHE A 56 10.42 -9.00 -4.60
C PHE A 56 9.30 -10.02 -4.69
N ILE A 57 9.14 -10.85 -3.65
CA ILE A 57 8.24 -11.99 -3.71
C ILE A 57 6.78 -11.57 -3.52
N GLU A 58 5.87 -12.48 -3.82
CA GLU A 58 4.43 -12.25 -3.77
C GLU A 58 3.97 -11.68 -2.43
N ALA A 59 4.49 -12.20 -1.31
CA ALA A 59 4.12 -11.72 0.02
C ALA A 59 4.41 -10.23 0.18
N GLY A 60 5.51 -9.75 -0.42
CA GLY A 60 5.85 -8.34 -0.38
C GLY A 60 4.85 -7.47 -1.14
N LEU A 61 4.39 -7.96 -2.29
CA LEU A 61 3.37 -7.25 -3.07
C LEU A 61 2.05 -7.15 -2.30
N ILE A 62 1.65 -8.24 -1.64
CA ILE A 62 0.43 -8.26 -0.84
C ILE A 62 0.54 -7.27 0.32
N GLU A 63 1.67 -7.28 1.04
CA GLU A 63 1.91 -6.35 2.13
C GLU A 63 1.92 -4.90 1.65
N ASN A 64 2.51 -4.64 0.49
CA ASN A 64 2.54 -3.30 -0.07
C ASN A 64 1.12 -2.77 -0.33
N ILE A 65 0.25 -3.60 -0.91
CA ILE A 65 -1.13 -3.21 -1.18
C ILE A 65 -1.88 -2.95 0.14
N ALA A 66 -1.73 -3.84 1.11
CA ALA A 66 -2.38 -3.71 2.41
C ALA A 66 -1.92 -2.44 3.14
N GLN A 67 -0.61 -2.17 3.11
CA GLN A 67 -0.07 -0.99 3.78
C GLN A 67 -0.45 0.30 3.05
N THR A 68 -0.63 0.25 1.73
CA THR A 68 -1.15 1.39 0.99
C THR A 68 -2.57 1.72 1.47
N ALA A 69 -3.41 0.70 1.63
CA ALA A 69 -4.75 0.88 2.17
C ALA A 69 -4.70 1.47 3.59
N ALA A 70 -3.80 0.94 4.42
CA ALA A 70 -3.63 1.44 5.79
C ALA A 70 -3.20 2.91 5.81
N ALA A 71 -2.28 3.29 4.93
CA ALA A 71 -1.83 4.69 4.84
C ALA A 71 -2.97 5.62 4.49
N GLY A 72 -3.83 5.22 3.56
CA GLY A 72 -5.01 6.01 3.20
C GLY A 72 -5.97 6.16 4.36
N ALA A 73 -6.25 5.06 5.06
CA ALA A 73 -7.13 5.09 6.23
C ALA A 73 -6.53 5.94 7.34
N GLY A 74 -5.23 5.80 7.59
CA GLY A 74 -4.53 6.59 8.59
C GLY A 74 -4.56 8.08 8.30
N TYR A 75 -4.34 8.45 7.05
CA TYR A 75 -4.40 9.84 6.63
C TYR A 75 -5.80 10.43 6.89
N ARG A 76 -6.84 9.69 6.50
CA ARG A 76 -8.21 10.14 6.71
C ARG A 76 -8.55 10.28 8.19
N SER A 77 -8.08 9.35 9.02
CA SER A 77 -8.30 9.41 10.46
C SER A 77 -7.62 10.63 11.08
N LEU A 78 -6.38 10.91 10.68
CA LEU A 78 -5.66 12.07 11.22
C LEU A 78 -6.31 13.39 10.81
N LEU A 79 -6.94 13.46 9.64
CA LEU A 79 -7.69 14.65 9.26
C LEU A 79 -8.88 14.89 10.18
N LYS A 80 -9.36 13.85 10.85
CA LYS A 80 -10.46 13.95 11.83
C LYS A 80 -9.96 14.01 13.25
N ASN A 81 -8.65 14.19 13.44
CA ASN A 81 -8.00 14.20 14.75
C ASN A 81 -8.22 12.88 15.51
N GLU A 82 -8.24 11.77 14.78
CA GLU A 82 -8.36 10.43 15.34
C GLU A 82 -7.05 9.68 15.11
N PRO A 83 -6.69 8.76 16.01
CA PRO A 83 -5.49 7.95 15.77
C PRO A 83 -5.70 7.01 14.58
N ALA A 84 -4.62 6.67 13.88
CA ALA A 84 -4.69 5.73 12.77
C ALA A 84 -5.16 4.37 13.31
N PRO A 85 -6.22 3.77 12.75
CA PRO A 85 -6.73 2.52 13.27
C PRO A 85 -5.81 1.37 12.88
N PRO A 86 -5.51 0.45 13.79
CA PRO A 86 -4.83 -0.77 13.39
C PRO A 86 -5.78 -1.61 12.53
N GLY A 87 -5.21 -2.33 11.58
CA GLY A 87 -6.00 -3.16 10.69
C GLY A 87 -5.27 -4.43 10.33
N PHE A 88 -6.02 -5.40 9.85
CA PHE A 88 -5.43 -6.66 9.40
C PHE A 88 -6.21 -7.20 8.21
N ILE A 89 -5.50 -7.98 7.38
CA ILE A 89 -6.09 -8.58 6.19
C ILE A 89 -6.94 -9.77 6.63
N GLY A 90 -8.23 -9.74 6.31
CA GLY A 90 -9.14 -10.84 6.61
C GLY A 90 -9.39 -11.76 5.43
N GLY A 91 -9.04 -11.34 4.23
CA GLY A 91 -9.20 -12.16 3.03
C GLY A 91 -8.69 -11.46 1.80
N ILE A 92 -8.27 -12.25 0.83
CA ILE A 92 -7.76 -11.78 -0.45
C ILE A 92 -8.50 -12.53 -1.55
N LYS A 93 -8.99 -11.81 -2.55
CA LYS A 93 -9.69 -12.39 -3.69
C LYS A 93 -9.11 -11.89 -4.99
N ASN A 94 -9.21 -12.73 -6.01
CA ASN A 94 -8.87 -12.37 -7.38
C ASN A 94 -7.42 -11.87 -7.49
N LEU A 95 -6.54 -12.48 -6.72
CA LEU A 95 -5.12 -12.15 -6.76
C LEU A 95 -4.51 -12.65 -8.07
N VAL A 96 -3.94 -11.73 -8.83
CA VAL A 96 -3.21 -12.06 -10.05
C VAL A 96 -1.84 -11.42 -9.97
N ILE A 97 -0.81 -12.24 -10.08
CA ILE A 97 0.57 -11.78 -10.15
C ILE A 97 1.00 -11.91 -11.60
N HIS A 98 1.19 -10.79 -12.27
CA HIS A 98 1.60 -10.78 -13.68
C HIS A 98 3.11 -10.94 -13.82
N SER A 99 3.86 -10.36 -12.87
CA SER A 99 5.31 -10.50 -12.81
C SER A 99 5.78 -10.07 -11.43
N LEU A 100 6.97 -10.52 -11.05
CA LEU A 100 7.55 -10.12 -9.77
C LEU A 100 8.57 -9.01 -10.01
N PRO A 101 8.45 -7.89 -9.31
CA PRO A 101 9.44 -6.83 -9.42
C PRO A 101 10.81 -7.26 -8.90
N ILE A 102 11.83 -6.50 -9.27
CA ILE A 102 13.19 -6.76 -8.81
C ILE A 102 13.71 -5.58 -7.98
N ALA A 103 14.77 -5.82 -7.23
CA ALA A 103 15.43 -4.77 -6.45
C ALA A 103 15.78 -3.61 -7.39
N GLY A 104 15.53 -2.40 -6.94
CA GLY A 104 15.74 -1.19 -7.70
C GLY A 104 14.50 -0.68 -8.41
N ASP A 105 13.48 -1.51 -8.58
CA ASP A 105 12.24 -1.09 -9.22
C ASP A 105 11.47 -0.12 -8.32
N LEU A 106 10.80 0.84 -8.97
CA LEU A 106 9.85 1.72 -8.28
C LEU A 106 8.46 1.14 -8.45
N LEU A 107 7.89 0.68 -7.35
CA LEU A 107 6.55 0.11 -7.32
C LEU A 107 5.55 1.22 -7.03
N VAL A 108 4.58 1.41 -7.91
CA VAL A 108 3.52 2.39 -7.72
C VAL A 108 2.23 1.63 -7.49
N THR A 109 1.58 1.91 -6.37
CA THR A 109 0.39 1.16 -5.97
C THR A 109 -0.79 2.09 -5.73
N GLU A 110 -1.90 1.73 -6.34
CA GLU A 110 -3.17 2.40 -6.18
C GLU A 110 -4.14 1.48 -5.45
N VAL A 111 -4.78 2.01 -4.42
CA VAL A 111 -5.83 1.29 -3.70
C VAL A 111 -7.09 2.13 -3.74
N VAL A 112 -8.22 1.48 -4.02
CA VAL A 112 -9.52 2.14 -4.03
C VAL A 112 -10.40 1.47 -2.99
N PHE A 113 -10.98 2.26 -2.09
CA PHE A 113 -11.97 1.77 -1.13
C PHE A 113 -13.29 1.59 -1.86
N GLU A 114 -13.74 0.35 -1.99
CA GLU A 114 -14.93 0.03 -2.78
C GLU A 114 -16.22 0.14 -1.95
N HIS A 115 -16.26 -0.55 -0.83
CA HIS A 115 -17.44 -0.53 0.04
C HIS A 115 -17.12 -1.20 1.38
N GLU A 116 -18.06 -1.10 2.31
CA GLU A 116 -17.97 -1.76 3.61
C GLU A 116 -18.98 -2.89 3.66
N VAL A 117 -18.57 -4.02 4.23
CA VAL A 117 -19.44 -5.18 4.47
C VAL A 117 -19.24 -5.59 5.92
N PHE A 118 -20.24 -5.33 6.77
CA PHE A 118 -20.14 -5.54 8.20
C PHE A 118 -18.98 -4.71 8.77
N ASP A 119 -18.00 -5.34 9.41
CA ASP A 119 -16.85 -4.66 9.99
C ASP A 119 -15.63 -4.63 9.06
N ALA A 120 -15.80 -5.10 7.84
CA ALA A 120 -14.70 -5.17 6.88
C ALA A 120 -14.83 -4.07 5.83
N THR A 121 -13.71 -3.52 5.44
CA THR A 121 -13.61 -2.61 4.30
C THR A 121 -13.08 -3.41 3.11
N VAL A 122 -13.77 -3.35 1.98
CA VAL A 122 -13.32 -4.01 0.76
C VAL A 122 -12.56 -3.00 -0.08
N VAL A 123 -11.33 -3.34 -0.44
CA VAL A 123 -10.49 -2.48 -1.28
C VAL A 123 -10.04 -3.25 -2.50
N SER A 124 -9.80 -2.53 -3.60
CA SER A 124 -9.12 -3.10 -4.76
C SER A 124 -7.75 -2.44 -4.86
N GLY A 125 -6.73 -3.24 -5.15
CA GLY A 125 -5.36 -2.75 -5.26
C GLY A 125 -4.72 -3.16 -6.56
N LYS A 126 -3.89 -2.26 -7.10
CA LYS A 126 -3.13 -2.50 -8.32
C LYS A 126 -1.75 -1.93 -8.14
N SER A 127 -0.74 -2.74 -8.44
CA SER A 127 0.66 -2.33 -8.37
C SER A 127 1.29 -2.40 -9.74
N SER A 128 2.09 -1.39 -10.08
CA SER A 128 2.72 -1.28 -11.39
C SER A 128 4.19 -0.90 -11.26
N VAL A 129 4.99 -1.30 -12.24
CA VAL A 129 6.38 -0.87 -12.41
C VAL A 129 6.51 -0.39 -13.84
N ASP A 130 7.00 0.85 -14.03
CA ASP A 130 7.13 1.47 -15.35
C ASP A 130 5.82 1.40 -16.15
N ASP A 131 4.71 1.73 -15.46
CA ASP A 131 3.35 1.75 -16.03
C ASP A 131 2.84 0.39 -16.48
N LYS A 132 3.51 -0.70 -16.10
CA LYS A 132 3.05 -2.05 -16.37
C LYS A 132 2.49 -2.67 -15.10
N LEU A 133 1.27 -3.15 -15.18
CA LEU A 133 0.62 -3.81 -14.05
C LEU A 133 1.38 -5.09 -13.68
N VAL A 134 1.82 -5.21 -12.43
CA VAL A 134 2.53 -6.39 -11.97
C VAL A 134 1.67 -7.24 -11.03
N ALA A 135 0.73 -6.63 -10.32
CA ALA A 135 -0.15 -7.37 -9.41
C ALA A 135 -1.47 -6.63 -9.21
N GLU A 136 -2.50 -7.38 -8.92
CA GLU A 136 -3.80 -6.82 -8.57
C GLU A 136 -4.58 -7.80 -7.71
N CYS A 137 -5.44 -7.27 -6.86
CA CYS A 137 -6.30 -8.09 -6.02
C CYS A 137 -7.40 -7.26 -5.38
N GLU A 138 -8.33 -7.96 -4.73
CA GLU A 138 -9.27 -7.36 -3.78
C GLU A 138 -8.91 -7.86 -2.40
N MET A 139 -9.06 -7.01 -1.39
CA MET A 139 -8.82 -7.39 0.00
C MET A 139 -9.98 -6.98 0.87
N LYS A 140 -10.25 -7.82 1.88
CA LYS A 140 -11.09 -7.42 3.00
C LYS A 140 -10.17 -7.04 4.14
N ILE A 141 -10.32 -5.81 4.62
CA ILE A 141 -9.48 -5.30 5.70
C ILE A 141 -10.38 -4.99 6.88
N PHE A 142 -10.03 -5.54 8.04
CA PHE A 142 -10.73 -5.28 9.29
C PHE A 142 -9.97 -4.21 10.05
N LEU A 143 -10.64 -3.09 10.34
CA LEU A 143 -10.04 -2.00 11.09
C LEU A 143 -10.55 -2.07 12.52
N SER A 144 -9.64 -2.09 13.48
CA SER A 144 -9.97 -2.04 14.88
C SER A 144 -10.43 -0.64 15.25
N LYS A 145 -11.40 -0.56 16.13
CA LYS A 145 -11.85 0.72 16.64
C LYS A 145 -11.24 1.01 17.98
#